data_dfcb282a2ed24d3cd3ebd0a5cf39009e
#
_entry.id   dfcb282a2ed24d3cd3ebd0a5cf39009e
#
_cell.length_a   1.000
_cell.length_b   1.000
_cell.length_c   1.000
_cell.angle_alpha   90.00
_cell.angle_beta   90.00
_cell.angle_gamma   90.00
#
_symmetry.space_group_name_H-M   'P 1'
#
loop_
_entity.id
_entity.type
_entity.pdbx_description
1 polymer ?
#
loop_
_entity_poly.entity_id
_entity_poly.type
_entity_poly.pdbx_seq_one_letter_code
_entity_poly.pdbx_strand_id
1 'polypeptide(L)'
;MDEKDEKIAQLERLLIELKEGQQQSAATIAVDHNSRTFSPPKGIFKLFLKTSRLKIILPVFAILIIASVVIWLFVGNTFKQKSVTFVEHVQELATLATAEAHIKAVIKEEDNKIFGKDISKNLPGTKRELLLIVPGTVIAGVDLKGITSEDMVINEDTKEIDITLPHAKFIQEPSLQMEKIITYENGGIFRTDTKMNEGFEKTAEAQDQIRQDAISVGLLETAENNAEKVLKEFFKNIDYTINVTFN
;
A
#
# COMPACT_ATOMS: atom_id res chain seq x y z
N MET A 1 28.05 37.81 8.72
CA MET A 1 26.94 37.74 7.77
C MET A 1 26.31 36.38 7.99
N ASP A 2 25.10 36.35 8.49
CA ASP A 2 24.50 35.16 9.11
C ASP A 2 24.01 34.19 8.04
N GLU A 3 24.20 32.88 8.22
CA GLU A 3 23.70 31.78 7.34
C GLU A 3 22.19 31.92 7.02
N LYS A 4 21.47 32.63 7.87
CA LYS A 4 20.05 32.95 7.65
C LYS A 4 19.85 34.01 6.57
N ASP A 5 20.73 34.98 6.45
CA ASP A 5 20.64 36.03 5.42
C ASP A 5 20.93 35.49 4.03
N GLU A 6 21.82 34.50 3.94
CA GLU A 6 22.13 33.81 2.68
C GLU A 6 20.98 32.92 2.19
N LYS A 7 20.31 32.22 3.10
CA LYS A 7 19.10 31.42 2.78
C LYS A 7 17.91 32.29 2.38
N ILE A 8 17.76 33.47 3.01
CA ILE A 8 16.70 34.43 2.64
C ILE A 8 16.97 34.96 1.22
N ALA A 9 18.20 35.30 0.90
CA ALA A 9 18.57 35.79 -0.44
C ALA A 9 18.40 34.73 -1.55
N GLN A 10 18.61 33.42 -1.23
CA GLN A 10 18.32 32.31 -2.14
C GLN A 10 16.82 32.13 -2.38
N LEU A 11 16.01 32.20 -1.33
CA LEU A 11 14.55 32.11 -1.42
C LEU A 11 13.94 33.26 -2.24
N GLU A 12 14.45 34.49 -2.07
CA GLU A 12 14.00 35.64 -2.86
C GLU A 12 14.32 35.49 -4.36
N ARG A 13 15.52 34.94 -4.68
CA ARG A 13 15.87 34.66 -6.09
C ARG A 13 14.96 33.62 -6.72
N LEU A 14 14.64 32.52 -6.00
CA LEU A 14 13.73 31.49 -6.49
C LEU A 14 12.29 32.01 -6.67
N LEU A 15 11.84 32.92 -5.80
CA LEU A 15 10.54 33.57 -5.94
C LEU A 15 10.46 34.49 -7.16
N ILE A 16 11.54 35.21 -7.46
CA ILE A 16 11.63 36.07 -8.66
C ILE A 16 11.62 35.21 -9.93
N GLU A 17 12.40 34.13 -9.95
CA GLU A 17 12.48 33.20 -11.09
C GLU A 17 11.14 32.51 -11.37
N LEU A 18 10.43 32.07 -10.31
CA LEU A 18 9.08 31.52 -10.43
C LEU A 18 8.05 32.53 -10.94
N LYS A 19 8.16 33.79 -10.52
CA LYS A 19 7.27 34.86 -10.95
C LYS A 19 7.52 35.26 -12.43
N GLU A 20 8.78 35.28 -12.85
CA GLU A 20 9.14 35.51 -14.27
C GLU A 20 8.70 34.34 -15.15
N GLY A 21 8.85 33.09 -14.70
CA GLY A 21 8.34 31.90 -15.41
C GLY A 21 6.81 31.93 -15.60
N GLN A 22 6.05 32.38 -14.59
CA GLN A 22 4.61 32.56 -14.71
C GLN A 22 4.22 33.68 -15.68
N GLN A 23 4.97 34.78 -15.72
CA GLN A 23 4.70 35.88 -16.66
C GLN A 23 5.02 35.49 -18.08
N GLN A 24 6.08 34.71 -18.35
CA GLN A 24 6.39 34.18 -19.68
C GLN A 24 5.31 33.19 -20.17
N SER A 25 4.78 32.33 -19.31
CA SER A 25 3.64 31.44 -19.65
C SER A 25 2.38 32.22 -20.01
N ALA A 26 2.08 33.30 -19.29
CA ALA A 26 0.92 34.17 -19.60
C ALA A 26 1.11 34.95 -20.91
N ALA A 27 2.34 35.38 -21.22
CA ALA A 27 2.64 36.09 -22.45
C ALA A 27 2.57 35.19 -23.72
N THR A 28 2.92 33.90 -23.59
CA THR A 28 2.86 32.96 -24.72
C THR A 28 1.44 32.61 -25.12
N ILE A 29 0.48 32.64 -24.15
CA ILE A 29 -0.95 32.42 -24.45
C ILE A 29 -1.58 33.64 -25.13
N ALA A 30 -1.04 34.84 -24.95
CA ALA A 30 -1.60 36.06 -25.51
C ALA A 30 -1.19 36.32 -26.99
N VAL A 31 -0.16 35.63 -27.53
CA VAL A 31 0.36 35.89 -28.88
C VAL A 31 -0.29 35.02 -29.96
N ASP A 32 -1.00 33.93 -29.58
CA ASP A 32 -1.62 33.04 -30.58
C ASP A 32 -3.08 33.44 -30.95
N HIS A 33 -3.49 34.67 -30.61
CA HIS A 33 -4.78 35.23 -31.06
C HIS A 33 -4.58 36.18 -32.25
N ASN A 34 -3.76 35.79 -33.22
CA ASN A 34 -3.74 36.50 -34.48
C ASN A 34 -4.77 35.89 -35.46
N SER A 35 -5.93 36.51 -35.42
CA SER A 35 -7.01 36.52 -36.41
C SER A 35 -6.62 35.99 -37.79
N ARG A 36 -6.84 34.71 -38.04
CA ARG A 36 -7.26 34.30 -39.39
C ARG A 36 -8.79 34.45 -39.41
N THR A 37 -9.21 35.58 -39.91
CA THR A 37 -10.57 35.77 -40.42
C THR A 37 -10.83 34.68 -41.44
N PHE A 38 -11.49 33.64 -41.02
CA PHE A 38 -12.06 32.63 -41.89
C PHE A 38 -13.27 33.29 -42.56
N SER A 39 -13.04 33.95 -43.70
CA SER A 39 -14.13 34.38 -44.56
C SER A 39 -14.73 33.11 -45.14
N PRO A 40 -15.99 32.74 -44.80
CA PRO A 40 -16.61 31.58 -45.41
C PRO A 40 -16.76 31.86 -46.91
N PRO A 41 -16.42 30.91 -47.80
CA PRO A 41 -16.58 31.08 -49.22
C PRO A 41 -18.05 31.30 -49.54
N LYS A 42 -18.38 32.48 -50.08
CA LYS A 42 -19.77 32.94 -50.40
C LYS A 42 -20.53 32.05 -51.37
N GLY A 43 -19.97 30.92 -51.81
CA GLY A 43 -20.56 29.98 -52.76
C GLY A 43 -21.34 28.83 -52.12
N ILE A 44 -21.07 28.45 -50.86
CA ILE A 44 -21.66 27.25 -50.27
C ILE A 44 -23.08 27.52 -49.72
N PHE A 45 -23.37 28.78 -49.36
CA PHE A 45 -24.65 29.14 -48.78
C PHE A 45 -25.85 29.17 -49.78
N LYS A 46 -25.57 29.35 -51.09
CA LYS A 46 -26.62 29.37 -52.12
C LYS A 46 -27.11 28.00 -52.57
N LEU A 47 -26.36 26.92 -52.27
CA LEU A 47 -26.76 25.55 -52.63
C LEU A 47 -27.71 24.91 -51.61
N PHE A 48 -27.80 25.46 -50.39
CA PHE A 48 -28.58 24.88 -49.30
C PHE A 48 -30.05 25.31 -49.27
N LEU A 49 -30.45 26.35 -50.02
CA LEU A 49 -31.79 26.91 -49.91
C LEU A 49 -32.83 26.34 -50.89
N LYS A 50 -32.46 25.43 -51.78
CA LYS A 50 -33.37 24.98 -52.83
C LYS A 50 -33.78 23.52 -52.84
N THR A 51 -33.44 22.71 -51.82
CA THR A 51 -33.82 21.31 -51.83
C THR A 51 -34.13 20.78 -50.42
N SER A 52 -35.41 20.50 -50.21
CA SER A 52 -36.05 19.62 -49.24
C SER A 52 -35.46 19.58 -47.80
N ARG A 53 -36.34 19.67 -46.84
CA ARG A 53 -36.11 19.59 -45.36
C ARG A 53 -35.12 18.48 -44.95
N LEU A 54 -34.97 17.45 -45.77
CA LEU A 54 -34.06 16.31 -45.54
C LEU A 54 -32.56 16.70 -45.57
N LYS A 55 -32.19 17.75 -46.36
CA LYS A 55 -30.77 18.18 -46.47
C LYS A 55 -30.31 19.06 -45.33
N ILE A 56 -31.18 19.55 -44.48
CA ILE A 56 -30.84 20.31 -43.28
C ILE A 56 -30.76 19.34 -42.07
N ILE A 57 -31.57 18.31 -42.07
CA ILE A 57 -31.61 17.32 -40.96
C ILE A 57 -30.30 16.51 -40.91
N LEU A 58 -29.73 16.16 -42.06
CA LEU A 58 -28.55 15.30 -42.14
C LEU A 58 -27.27 15.95 -41.54
N PRO A 59 -26.94 17.23 -41.81
CA PRO A 59 -25.79 17.90 -41.16
C PRO A 59 -26.03 18.17 -39.66
N VAL A 60 -27.26 18.47 -39.24
CA VAL A 60 -27.60 18.63 -37.83
C VAL A 60 -27.40 17.31 -37.06
N PHE A 61 -27.84 16.20 -37.66
CA PHE A 61 -27.62 14.86 -37.08
C PHE A 61 -26.15 14.48 -37.04
N ALA A 62 -25.37 14.83 -38.06
CA ALA A 62 -23.91 14.63 -38.06
C ALA A 62 -23.21 15.44 -36.95
N ILE A 63 -23.62 16.68 -36.72
CA ILE A 63 -23.08 17.53 -35.65
C ILE A 63 -23.42 16.95 -34.28
N LEU A 64 -24.65 16.43 -34.09
CA LEU A 64 -25.06 15.78 -32.83
C LEU A 64 -24.25 14.50 -32.55
N ILE A 65 -23.96 13.69 -33.58
CA ILE A 65 -23.11 12.51 -33.45
C ILE A 65 -21.68 12.91 -33.08
N ILE A 66 -21.12 13.91 -33.75
CA ILE A 66 -19.76 14.40 -33.44
C ILE A 66 -19.70 14.96 -32.02
N ALA A 67 -20.68 15.75 -31.60
CA ALA A 67 -20.79 16.26 -30.24
C ALA A 67 -20.90 15.13 -29.19
N SER A 68 -21.68 14.11 -29.48
CA SER A 68 -21.83 12.93 -28.62
C SER A 68 -20.50 12.15 -28.46
N VAL A 69 -19.76 11.96 -29.57
CA VAL A 69 -18.45 11.30 -29.55
C VAL A 69 -17.41 12.14 -28.79
N VAL A 70 -17.42 13.45 -28.98
CA VAL A 70 -16.52 14.37 -28.24
C VAL A 70 -16.82 14.32 -26.74
N ILE A 71 -18.08 14.40 -26.35
CA ILE A 71 -18.49 14.29 -24.94
C ILE A 71 -18.05 12.94 -24.37
N TRP A 72 -18.24 11.84 -25.09
CA TRP A 72 -17.84 10.50 -24.63
C TRP A 72 -16.31 10.37 -24.45
N LEU A 73 -15.51 10.96 -25.34
CA LEU A 73 -14.04 10.98 -25.23
C LEU A 73 -13.55 11.85 -24.03
N PHE A 74 -14.21 12.97 -23.76
CA PHE A 74 -13.85 13.83 -22.62
C PHE A 74 -14.24 13.22 -21.27
N VAL A 75 -15.41 12.62 -21.17
CA VAL A 75 -15.89 11.96 -19.93
C VAL A 75 -14.99 10.76 -19.60
N GLY A 76 -14.61 9.93 -20.58
CA GLY A 76 -13.77 8.77 -20.36
C GLY A 76 -12.35 9.09 -19.83
N ASN A 77 -11.77 10.22 -20.23
CA ASN A 77 -10.42 10.61 -19.78
C ASN A 77 -10.39 11.15 -18.35
N THR A 78 -11.45 11.83 -17.90
CA THR A 78 -11.54 12.39 -16.55
C THR A 78 -11.61 11.29 -15.49
N PHE A 79 -12.31 10.18 -15.77
CA PHE A 79 -12.42 9.03 -14.87
C PHE A 79 -11.08 8.34 -14.64
N LYS A 80 -10.31 8.10 -15.70
CA LYS A 80 -8.99 7.44 -15.58
C LYS A 80 -8.00 8.26 -14.74
N GLN A 81 -8.00 9.57 -14.86
CA GLN A 81 -7.05 10.42 -14.15
C GLN A 81 -7.30 10.46 -12.64
N LYS A 82 -8.57 10.47 -12.22
CA LYS A 82 -8.92 10.45 -10.78
C LYS A 82 -8.60 9.10 -10.12
N SER A 83 -8.88 7.99 -10.79
CA SER A 83 -8.53 6.66 -10.28
C SER A 83 -7.04 6.50 -10.04
N VAL A 84 -6.19 7.01 -10.92
CA VAL A 84 -4.73 6.98 -10.74
C VAL A 84 -4.30 7.75 -9.49
N THR A 85 -4.85 8.94 -9.26
CA THR A 85 -4.52 9.75 -8.08
C THR A 85 -4.93 9.05 -6.78
N PHE A 86 -6.10 8.42 -6.72
CA PHE A 86 -6.52 7.68 -5.53
C PHE A 86 -5.65 6.45 -5.27
N VAL A 87 -5.24 5.72 -6.31
CA VAL A 87 -4.31 4.59 -6.21
C VAL A 87 -2.98 5.04 -5.61
N GLU A 88 -2.41 6.15 -6.07
CA GLU A 88 -1.16 6.70 -5.53
C GLU A 88 -1.30 7.00 -4.02
N HIS A 89 -2.39 7.63 -3.59
CA HIS A 89 -2.64 7.91 -2.18
C HIS A 89 -2.79 6.62 -1.34
N VAL A 90 -3.47 5.60 -1.86
CA VAL A 90 -3.57 4.30 -1.17
C VAL A 90 -2.20 3.65 -1.02
N GLN A 91 -1.38 3.67 -2.07
CA GLN A 91 -0.01 3.14 -2.02
C GLN A 91 0.90 3.89 -1.04
N GLU A 92 0.70 5.20 -0.85
CA GLU A 92 1.43 5.99 0.16
C GLU A 92 1.09 5.57 1.60
N LEU A 93 -0.12 5.05 1.84
CA LEU A 93 -0.55 4.55 3.15
C LEU A 93 -0.01 3.15 3.48
N ALA A 94 0.72 2.50 2.59
CA ALA A 94 1.20 1.12 2.74
C ALA A 94 1.99 0.87 4.02
N THR A 95 2.69 1.88 4.54
CA THR A 95 3.49 1.77 5.77
C THR A 95 2.66 1.88 7.06
N LEU A 96 1.42 2.37 6.98
CA LEU A 96 0.53 2.58 8.13
C LEU A 96 -0.42 1.40 8.38
N ALA A 97 -0.60 0.53 7.39
CA ALA A 97 -1.53 -0.60 7.45
C ALA A 97 -0.85 -1.83 8.06
N THR A 98 -0.35 -1.73 9.29
CA THR A 98 0.37 -2.81 9.97
C THR A 98 -0.19 -3.10 11.36
N ALA A 99 0.12 -4.32 11.87
CA ALA A 99 -0.07 -4.71 13.24
C ALA A 99 1.21 -5.38 13.76
N GLU A 100 1.55 -5.14 15.03
CA GLU A 100 2.72 -5.70 15.69
C GLU A 100 2.29 -6.49 16.94
N ALA A 101 2.91 -7.65 17.16
CA ALA A 101 2.72 -8.45 18.36
C ALA A 101 4.07 -8.82 18.98
N HIS A 102 4.09 -8.79 20.33
CA HIS A 102 5.19 -9.30 21.13
C HIS A 102 4.77 -10.64 21.75
N ILE A 103 5.41 -11.71 21.30
CA ILE A 103 5.06 -13.09 21.66
C ILE A 103 6.25 -13.77 22.31
N LYS A 104 6.00 -14.70 23.24
CA LYS A 104 7.03 -15.50 23.87
C LYS A 104 6.79 -16.97 23.53
N ALA A 105 7.67 -17.55 22.73
CA ALA A 105 7.69 -19.00 22.55
C ALA A 105 8.20 -19.69 23.81
N VAL A 106 7.57 -20.77 24.18
CA VAL A 106 7.98 -21.61 25.32
C VAL A 106 8.28 -23.01 24.79
N ILE A 107 9.56 -23.30 24.67
CA ILE A 107 10.06 -24.61 24.20
C ILE A 107 10.41 -25.44 25.41
N LYS A 108 9.75 -26.58 25.56
CA LYS A 108 10.05 -27.58 26.58
C LYS A 108 10.63 -28.81 25.87
N GLU A 109 11.80 -29.22 26.29
CA GLU A 109 12.45 -30.44 25.84
C GLU A 109 12.79 -31.33 27.00
N GLU A 110 12.47 -32.60 26.87
CA GLU A 110 12.85 -33.62 27.78
C GLU A 110 13.61 -34.71 27.02
N ASP A 111 14.84 -34.93 27.37
CA ASP A 111 15.62 -36.01 26.77
C ASP A 111 16.26 -36.90 27.86
N ASN A 112 16.59 -38.13 27.46
CA ASN A 112 17.20 -39.11 28.34
C ASN A 112 18.39 -39.75 27.59
N LYS A 113 19.61 -39.25 27.88
CA LYS A 113 20.83 -39.65 27.19
C LYS A 113 21.94 -39.99 28.14
N ILE A 114 22.74 -41.04 27.83
CA ILE A 114 23.99 -41.36 28.48
C ILE A 114 25.13 -41.27 27.42
N PHE A 115 26.14 -40.45 27.68
CA PHE A 115 27.28 -40.20 26.73
C PHE A 115 26.82 -39.90 25.28
N GLY A 116 25.73 -39.15 25.13
CA GLY A 116 25.20 -38.74 23.83
C GLY A 116 24.35 -39.79 23.12
N LYS A 117 24.06 -40.94 23.73
CA LYS A 117 23.18 -41.98 23.17
C LYS A 117 21.84 -42.01 23.91
N ASP A 118 20.75 -42.02 23.15
CA ASP A 118 19.40 -42.13 23.70
C ASP A 118 19.21 -43.47 24.43
N ILE A 119 18.58 -43.42 25.60
CA ILE A 119 18.25 -44.61 26.39
C ILE A 119 16.75 -44.65 26.68
N SER A 120 16.16 -45.85 26.53
CA SER A 120 14.73 -46.06 26.72
C SER A 120 14.30 -46.15 28.19
N LYS A 121 15.25 -46.29 29.14
CA LYS A 121 14.98 -46.43 30.57
C LYS A 121 15.40 -45.16 31.30
N ASN A 122 14.50 -44.63 32.14
CA ASN A 122 14.80 -43.52 33.05
C ASN A 122 15.68 -43.98 34.18
N LEU A 123 16.99 -43.69 34.08
CA LEU A 123 17.90 -43.92 35.19
C LEU A 123 18.09 -42.60 35.96
N PRO A 124 18.28 -42.63 37.29
CA PRO A 124 18.57 -41.43 38.05
C PRO A 124 19.81 -40.70 37.50
N GLY A 125 19.67 -39.40 37.19
CA GLY A 125 20.78 -38.59 36.69
C GLY A 125 21.00 -38.62 35.16
N THR A 126 20.14 -39.27 34.36
CA THR A 126 20.25 -39.31 32.90
C THR A 126 19.23 -38.44 32.18
N LYS A 127 18.12 -38.07 32.88
CA LYS A 127 17.07 -37.19 32.36
C LYS A 127 17.55 -35.73 32.37
N ARG A 128 17.34 -35.05 31.28
CA ARG A 128 17.47 -33.60 31.17
C ARG A 128 16.11 -32.98 30.85
N GLU A 129 15.81 -31.90 31.53
CA GLU A 129 14.66 -31.05 31.23
C GLU A 129 15.22 -29.66 30.85
N LEU A 130 14.92 -29.20 29.63
CA LEU A 130 15.25 -27.86 29.16
C LEU A 130 13.95 -27.10 28.93
N LEU A 131 13.83 -25.94 29.56
CA LEU A 131 12.77 -24.99 29.30
C LEU A 131 13.42 -23.70 28.74
N LEU A 132 13.03 -23.34 27.54
CA LEU A 132 13.50 -22.13 26.86
C LEU A 132 12.32 -21.18 26.68
N ILE A 133 12.44 -19.94 27.15
CA ILE A 133 11.46 -18.89 26.91
C ILE A 133 12.12 -17.88 25.98
N VAL A 134 11.65 -17.80 24.75
CA VAL A 134 12.20 -16.97 23.67
C VAL A 134 11.21 -15.88 23.31
N PRO A 135 11.46 -14.62 23.71
CA PRO A 135 10.62 -13.52 23.29
C PRO A 135 10.93 -13.09 21.85
N GLY A 136 9.90 -12.75 21.10
CA GLY A 136 10.04 -12.24 19.74
C GLY A 136 8.97 -11.23 19.38
N THR A 137 9.23 -10.51 18.32
CA THR A 137 8.33 -9.51 17.73
C THR A 137 7.95 -9.94 16.32
N VAL A 138 6.67 -9.86 16.01
CA VAL A 138 6.10 -10.19 14.70
C VAL A 138 5.35 -8.98 14.16
N ILE A 139 5.53 -8.69 12.89
CA ILE A 139 4.84 -7.61 12.20
C ILE A 139 4.07 -8.20 11.02
N ALA A 140 2.77 -7.95 10.98
CA ALA A 140 1.91 -8.26 9.86
C ALA A 140 1.38 -6.99 9.21
N GLY A 141 1.00 -7.06 7.94
CA GLY A 141 0.45 -5.91 7.22
C GLY A 141 -0.18 -6.29 5.89
N VAL A 142 -0.98 -5.39 5.36
CA VAL A 142 -1.57 -5.47 4.02
C VAL A 142 -0.65 -4.74 3.03
N ASP A 143 -0.37 -5.35 1.90
CA ASP A 143 0.48 -4.78 0.86
C ASP A 143 -0.33 -3.84 -0.05
N LEU A 144 -0.42 -2.58 0.32
CA LEU A 144 -1.13 -1.58 -0.45
C LEU A 144 -0.35 -1.07 -1.68
N LYS A 145 0.95 -1.39 -1.81
CA LYS A 145 1.78 -0.96 -2.96
C LYS A 145 1.39 -1.65 -4.26
N GLY A 146 0.81 -2.85 -4.15
CA GLY A 146 0.35 -3.62 -5.30
C GLY A 146 -1.00 -3.19 -5.87
N ILE A 147 -1.71 -2.27 -5.21
CA ILE A 147 -3.04 -1.82 -5.62
C ILE A 147 -2.99 -1.07 -6.94
N THR A 148 -3.93 -1.36 -7.81
CA THR A 148 -4.08 -0.76 -9.15
C THR A 148 -5.46 -0.11 -9.31
N SER A 149 -5.69 0.56 -10.43
CA SER A 149 -7.01 1.12 -10.75
C SER A 149 -8.07 0.06 -11.05
N GLU A 150 -7.68 -1.19 -11.24
CA GLU A 150 -8.61 -2.32 -11.45
C GLU A 150 -9.18 -2.84 -10.14
N ASP A 151 -8.44 -2.61 -9.03
CA ASP A 151 -8.84 -2.99 -7.68
C ASP A 151 -9.77 -1.96 -7.01
N MET A 152 -10.08 -0.84 -7.71
CA MET A 152 -10.87 0.26 -7.17
C MET A 152 -12.02 0.64 -8.12
N VAL A 153 -13.24 0.68 -7.59
CA VAL A 153 -14.42 1.20 -8.28
C VAL A 153 -14.89 2.48 -7.58
N ILE A 154 -14.92 3.59 -8.31
CA ILE A 154 -15.22 4.91 -7.77
C ILE A 154 -16.58 5.38 -8.31
N ASN A 155 -17.51 5.69 -7.42
CA ASN A 155 -18.77 6.31 -7.75
C ASN A 155 -18.75 7.79 -7.32
N GLU A 156 -18.63 8.69 -8.30
CA GLU A 156 -18.54 10.14 -8.05
C GLU A 156 -19.87 10.74 -7.60
N ASP A 157 -20.98 10.14 -7.99
CA ASP A 157 -22.33 10.68 -7.69
C ASP A 157 -22.69 10.39 -6.23
N THR A 158 -22.38 9.20 -5.72
CA THR A 158 -22.63 8.80 -4.32
C THR A 158 -21.45 9.08 -3.40
N LYS A 159 -20.27 9.44 -3.95
CA LYS A 159 -19.01 9.59 -3.22
C LYS A 159 -18.60 8.30 -2.49
N GLU A 160 -18.75 7.17 -3.17
CA GLU A 160 -18.41 5.85 -2.68
C GLU A 160 -17.22 5.27 -3.44
N ILE A 161 -16.35 4.56 -2.74
CA ILE A 161 -15.23 3.82 -3.30
C ILE A 161 -15.32 2.39 -2.79
N ASP A 162 -15.40 1.43 -3.71
CA ASP A 162 -15.22 0.02 -3.41
C ASP A 162 -13.78 -0.37 -3.75
N ILE A 163 -13.02 -0.90 -2.78
CA ILE A 163 -11.64 -1.34 -2.96
C ILE A 163 -11.46 -2.79 -2.54
N THR A 164 -10.72 -3.54 -3.35
CA THR A 164 -10.32 -4.91 -3.05
C THR A 164 -8.84 -4.94 -2.69
N LEU A 165 -8.54 -5.44 -1.50
CA LEU A 165 -7.20 -5.54 -0.95
C LEU A 165 -6.73 -6.99 -0.89
N PRO A 166 -5.42 -7.26 -0.99
CA PRO A 166 -4.90 -8.58 -0.67
C PRO A 166 -5.00 -8.85 0.83
N HIS A 167 -5.12 -10.13 1.22
CA HIS A 167 -5.04 -10.51 2.61
C HIS A 167 -3.73 -10.08 3.27
N ALA A 168 -3.78 -9.81 4.58
CA ALA A 168 -2.60 -9.49 5.36
C ALA A 168 -1.60 -10.67 5.38
N LYS A 169 -0.32 -10.33 5.38
CA LYS A 169 0.80 -11.28 5.47
C LYS A 169 1.84 -10.79 6.47
N PHE A 170 2.71 -11.68 6.90
CA PHE A 170 3.88 -11.26 7.66
C PHE A 170 4.81 -10.42 6.78
N ILE A 171 5.22 -9.26 7.27
CA ILE A 171 6.12 -8.35 6.56
C ILE A 171 7.55 -8.88 6.61
N GLN A 172 7.90 -9.55 7.70
CA GLN A 172 9.22 -10.14 7.93
C GLN A 172 9.09 -11.38 8.83
N GLU A 173 10.14 -12.18 8.85
CA GLU A 173 10.28 -13.29 9.80
C GLU A 173 10.25 -12.76 11.24
N PRO A 174 9.73 -13.55 12.21
CA PRO A 174 9.74 -13.18 13.61
C PRO A 174 11.14 -12.78 14.09
N SER A 175 11.27 -11.60 14.64
CA SER A 175 12.52 -11.08 15.19
C SER A 175 12.67 -11.54 16.62
N LEU A 176 13.60 -12.46 16.90
CA LEU A 176 13.86 -12.97 18.24
C LEU A 176 14.74 -12.00 19.04
N GLN A 177 14.39 -11.80 20.32
CA GLN A 177 15.15 -11.00 21.25
C GLN A 177 16.16 -11.89 22.01
N MET A 178 17.25 -12.25 21.32
CA MET A 178 18.24 -13.23 21.81
C MET A 178 18.82 -12.89 23.18
N GLU A 179 18.99 -11.61 23.48
CA GLU A 179 19.50 -11.10 24.75
C GLU A 179 18.52 -11.26 25.92
N LYS A 180 17.24 -11.58 25.63
CA LYS A 180 16.18 -11.76 26.63
C LYS A 180 15.70 -13.21 26.73
N ILE A 181 16.42 -14.13 26.14
CA ILE A 181 16.12 -15.56 26.27
C ILE A 181 16.36 -15.99 27.73
N ILE A 182 15.37 -16.67 28.30
CA ILE A 182 15.47 -17.27 29.62
C ILE A 182 15.56 -18.78 29.44
N THR A 183 16.62 -19.36 30.01
CA THR A 183 16.88 -20.79 29.96
C THR A 183 16.84 -21.37 31.36
N TYR A 184 16.05 -22.40 31.56
CA TYR A 184 16.05 -23.25 32.73
C TYR A 184 16.47 -24.66 32.32
N GLU A 185 17.57 -25.14 32.87
CA GLU A 185 18.06 -26.49 32.61
C GLU A 185 18.21 -27.25 33.91
N ASN A 186 17.60 -28.43 33.94
CA ASN A 186 17.80 -29.40 34.99
C ASN A 186 18.46 -30.63 34.35
N GLY A 187 19.76 -30.69 34.39
CA GLY A 187 20.56 -31.64 33.62
C GLY A 187 21.06 -32.80 34.43
N GLY A 188 21.15 -33.99 33.81
CA GLY A 188 21.75 -35.19 34.37
C GLY A 188 23.27 -35.09 34.45
N ILE A 189 23.87 -35.78 35.42
CA ILE A 189 25.30 -35.76 35.75
C ILE A 189 26.21 -36.34 34.62
N PHE A 190 25.60 -37.11 33.69
CA PHE A 190 26.35 -37.85 32.63
C PHE A 190 26.23 -37.26 31.25
N ARG A 191 25.96 -35.97 31.11
CA ARG A 191 25.76 -35.32 29.82
C ARG A 191 26.95 -34.47 29.39
N THR A 192 27.22 -34.47 28.07
CA THR A 192 28.10 -33.53 27.42
C THR A 192 27.40 -32.20 27.16
N ASP A 193 28.15 -31.09 27.14
CA ASP A 193 27.62 -29.75 26.88
C ASP A 193 26.77 -29.67 25.64
N THR A 194 25.75 -28.80 25.67
CA THR A 194 24.85 -28.47 24.57
C THR A 194 25.62 -28.06 23.32
N LYS A 195 25.42 -28.72 22.18
CA LYS A 195 26.09 -28.39 20.95
C LYS A 195 25.48 -27.11 20.35
N MET A 196 26.32 -26.28 19.73
CA MET A 196 25.90 -25.03 19.07
C MET A 196 24.78 -25.27 18.04
N ASN A 197 24.80 -26.40 17.31
CA ASN A 197 23.73 -26.76 16.35
C ASN A 197 22.37 -26.93 17.01
N GLU A 198 22.31 -27.45 18.22
CA GLU A 198 21.07 -27.61 19.00
C GLU A 198 20.45 -26.22 19.29
N GLY A 199 21.28 -25.22 19.58
CA GLY A 199 20.86 -23.84 19.77
C GLY A 199 20.21 -23.22 18.53
N PHE A 200 20.76 -23.47 17.33
CA PHE A 200 20.17 -22.99 16.08
C PHE A 200 18.84 -23.68 15.75
N GLU A 201 18.73 -24.98 15.97
CA GLU A 201 17.47 -25.71 15.79
C GLU A 201 16.38 -25.20 16.71
N LYS A 202 16.69 -24.90 17.97
CA LYS A 202 15.75 -24.33 18.94
C LYS A 202 15.36 -22.90 18.60
N THR A 203 16.24 -22.14 17.97
CA THR A 203 15.94 -20.79 17.47
C THR A 203 14.92 -20.85 16.33
N ALA A 204 15.09 -21.77 15.38
CA ALA A 204 14.14 -21.98 14.28
C ALA A 204 12.78 -22.45 14.80
N GLU A 205 12.76 -23.40 15.73
CA GLU A 205 11.55 -23.87 16.40
C GLU A 205 10.80 -22.72 17.10
N ALA A 206 11.54 -21.84 17.79
CA ALA A 206 10.97 -20.67 18.45
C ALA A 206 10.35 -19.68 17.43
N GLN A 207 11.00 -19.43 16.29
CA GLN A 207 10.45 -18.59 15.23
C GLN A 207 9.15 -19.15 14.69
N ASP A 208 9.10 -20.45 14.40
CA ASP A 208 7.91 -21.11 13.89
C ASP A 208 6.76 -21.09 14.90
N GLN A 209 7.05 -21.35 16.18
CA GLN A 209 6.04 -21.25 17.24
C GLN A 209 5.50 -19.82 17.35
N ILE A 210 6.36 -18.80 17.40
CA ILE A 210 5.95 -17.40 17.47
C ILE A 210 5.06 -17.04 16.27
N ARG A 211 5.39 -17.53 15.05
CA ARG A 211 4.58 -17.33 13.88
C ARG A 211 3.18 -17.96 14.03
N GLN A 212 3.09 -19.19 14.51
CA GLN A 212 1.83 -19.88 14.72
C GLN A 212 0.99 -19.18 15.80
N ASP A 213 1.62 -18.79 16.90
CA ASP A 213 0.96 -18.05 17.96
C ASP A 213 0.44 -16.69 17.48
N ALA A 214 1.20 -15.99 16.62
CA ALA A 214 0.77 -14.74 15.99
C ALA A 214 -0.48 -14.92 15.13
N ILE A 215 -0.56 -16.00 14.37
CA ILE A 215 -1.77 -16.36 13.60
C ILE A 215 -2.93 -16.63 14.56
N SER A 216 -2.68 -17.43 15.59
CA SER A 216 -3.72 -17.88 16.53
C SER A 216 -4.35 -16.74 17.33
N VAL A 217 -3.58 -15.69 17.65
CA VAL A 217 -4.08 -14.49 18.33
C VAL A 217 -4.72 -13.48 17.37
N GLY A 218 -4.84 -13.78 16.08
CA GLY A 218 -5.51 -12.93 15.09
C GLY A 218 -4.70 -11.73 14.64
N LEU A 219 -3.35 -11.82 14.60
CA LEU A 219 -2.51 -10.70 14.18
C LEU A 219 -2.76 -10.28 12.73
N LEU A 220 -3.02 -11.24 11.83
CA LEU A 220 -3.32 -10.96 10.43
C LEU A 220 -4.66 -10.21 10.30
N GLU A 221 -5.70 -10.67 10.98
CA GLU A 221 -7.00 -9.99 11.02
C GLU A 221 -6.89 -8.59 11.62
N THR A 222 -6.06 -8.41 12.65
CA THR A 222 -5.79 -7.08 13.21
C THR A 222 -5.13 -6.16 12.20
N ALA A 223 -4.21 -6.66 11.39
CA ALA A 223 -3.58 -5.89 10.32
C ALA A 223 -4.59 -5.48 9.23
N GLU A 224 -5.50 -6.37 8.84
CA GLU A 224 -6.59 -6.08 7.90
C GLU A 224 -7.53 -4.99 8.44
N ASN A 225 -7.96 -5.12 9.69
CA ASN A 225 -8.80 -4.11 10.36
C ASN A 225 -8.11 -2.75 10.47
N ASN A 226 -6.79 -2.73 10.72
CA ASN A 226 -6.01 -1.49 10.74
C ASN A 226 -5.92 -0.86 9.36
N ALA A 227 -5.70 -1.65 8.30
CA ALA A 227 -5.69 -1.18 6.92
C ALA A 227 -7.04 -0.55 6.54
N GLU A 228 -8.13 -1.26 6.82
CA GLU A 228 -9.48 -0.76 6.57
C GLU A 228 -9.76 0.55 7.32
N LYS A 229 -9.39 0.63 8.59
CA LYS A 229 -9.57 1.82 9.41
C LYS A 229 -8.79 3.03 8.86
N VAL A 230 -7.52 2.83 8.52
CA VAL A 230 -6.66 3.89 7.95
C VAL A 230 -7.24 4.40 6.64
N LEU A 231 -7.66 3.52 5.76
CA LEU A 231 -8.28 3.90 4.49
C LEU A 231 -9.61 4.63 4.70
N LYS A 232 -10.47 4.14 5.59
CA LYS A 232 -11.73 4.83 5.93
C LYS A 232 -11.51 6.23 6.47
N GLU A 233 -10.55 6.42 7.38
CA GLU A 233 -10.22 7.73 7.92
C GLU A 233 -9.63 8.66 6.85
N PHE A 234 -8.75 8.15 6.00
CA PHE A 234 -8.15 8.93 4.92
C PHE A 234 -9.21 9.42 3.93
N PHE A 235 -10.02 8.52 3.38
CA PHE A 235 -11.01 8.87 2.36
C PHE A 235 -12.17 9.72 2.91
N LYS A 236 -12.50 9.54 4.19
CA LYS A 236 -13.47 10.42 4.88
C LYS A 236 -13.03 11.88 4.90
N ASN A 237 -11.73 12.16 5.00
CA ASN A 237 -11.19 13.53 5.01
C ASN A 237 -11.34 14.24 3.66
N ILE A 238 -11.64 13.51 2.60
CA ILE A 238 -11.88 14.03 1.26
C ILE A 238 -13.33 13.78 0.80
N ASP A 239 -14.25 13.59 1.75
CA ASP A 239 -15.69 13.41 1.57
C ASP A 239 -16.08 12.16 0.76
N TYR A 240 -15.29 11.06 0.86
CA TYR A 240 -15.63 9.76 0.29
C TYR A 240 -15.90 8.73 1.38
N THR A 241 -16.87 7.85 1.10
CA THR A 241 -17.09 6.62 1.87
C THR A 241 -16.41 5.46 1.17
N ILE A 242 -15.66 4.62 1.90
CA ILE A 242 -14.97 3.48 1.31
C ILE A 242 -15.51 2.16 1.86
N ASN A 243 -15.73 1.20 0.97
CA ASN A 243 -16.02 -0.19 1.28
C ASN A 243 -14.78 -1.02 0.94
N VAL A 244 -14.26 -1.74 1.92
CA VAL A 244 -13.04 -2.56 1.77
C VAL A 244 -13.43 -4.04 1.76
N THR A 245 -12.91 -4.77 0.80
CA THR A 245 -13.00 -6.23 0.71
C THR A 245 -11.61 -6.84 0.59
N PHE A 246 -11.41 -8.05 1.11
CA PHE A 246 -10.13 -8.77 1.03
C PHE A 246 -10.26 -10.01 0.15
N ASN A 247 -9.22 -10.31 -0.67
CA ASN A 247 -9.17 -11.45 -1.60
C ASN A 247 -7.84 -12.20 -1.54
#